data_3dbba6714281fe4b578cb00010407a36
#
_entry.id   3dbba6714281fe4b578cb00010407a36
#
_cell.length_a   1.000
_cell.length_b   1.000
_cell.length_c   1.000
_cell.angle_alpha   90.00
_cell.angle_beta   90.00
_cell.angle_gamma   90.00
#
_symmetry.space_group_name_H-M   'P 1'
#
loop_
_entity.id
_entity.type
_entity.pdbx_description
1 polymer ?
#
loop_
_entity_poly.entity_id
_entity_poly.type
_entity_poly.pdbx_seq_one_letter_code
_entity_poly.pdbx_strand_id
1 'polypeptide(L)'
;MMEQDNKELDTPKGRINYAGRYGLLVGGMWIVAFICSMYSIHNPFIGMTGNTVALLSLYDLFIIVVRYRAFIAPLSFSGCFTVAWFTCLFAGLITTLGQYLYLCFLDKGHFMGTITELLNSDQYAQMMKQAAPGIGPKEMAKLLDNIHMNDLILGMLQFNFLLSIPMALIAAIFGRLKNVEKFNRPDEKN
;
A
#
# COMPACT_ATOMS: atom_id res chain seq x y z
N MET A 1 31.56 8.46 11.94
CA MET A 1 30.46 7.52 12.07
C MET A 1 29.30 7.89 11.12
N MET A 2 28.72 9.10 11.18
CA MET A 2 27.61 9.52 10.28
C MET A 2 27.97 9.57 8.77
N GLU A 3 29.21 9.89 8.41
CA GLU A 3 29.62 9.97 7.00
C GLU A 3 29.79 8.57 6.35
N GLN A 4 30.12 7.55 7.14
CA GLN A 4 30.13 6.16 6.68
C GLN A 4 28.71 5.63 6.50
N ASP A 5 27.80 5.96 7.41
CA ASP A 5 26.39 5.58 7.30
C ASP A 5 25.73 6.19 6.05
N ASN A 6 26.05 7.43 5.72
CA ASN A 6 25.52 8.10 4.52
C ASN A 6 26.05 7.49 3.21
N LYS A 7 27.31 7.05 3.17
CA LYS A 7 27.88 6.35 2.00
C LYS A 7 27.26 4.97 1.82
N GLU A 8 26.97 4.29 2.91
CA GLU A 8 26.31 2.98 2.86
C GLU A 8 24.86 3.09 2.36
N LEU A 9 24.13 4.14 2.78
CA LEU A 9 22.77 4.42 2.31
C LEU A 9 22.70 4.71 0.80
N ASP A 10 23.72 5.31 0.20
CA ASP A 10 23.74 5.58 -1.25
C ASP A 10 23.98 4.33 -2.11
N THR A 11 24.35 3.23 -1.49
CA THR A 11 24.50 1.96 -2.18
C THR A 11 23.12 1.34 -2.51
N PRO A 12 23.00 0.51 -3.57
CA PRO A 12 21.76 -0.23 -3.83
C PRO A 12 21.29 -1.04 -2.63
N LYS A 13 22.23 -1.64 -1.89
CA LYS A 13 21.93 -2.41 -0.67
C LYS A 13 21.36 -1.53 0.44
N GLY A 14 21.94 -0.35 0.65
CA GLY A 14 21.45 0.62 1.63
C GLY A 14 20.05 1.11 1.30
N ARG A 15 19.75 1.37 0.02
CA ARG A 15 18.40 1.75 -0.46
C ARG A 15 17.38 0.66 -0.16
N ILE A 16 17.71 -0.60 -0.42
CA ILE A 16 16.82 -1.74 -0.15
C ILE A 16 16.60 -1.91 1.34
N ASN A 17 17.64 -1.81 2.17
CA ASN A 17 17.52 -1.92 3.62
C ASN A 17 16.65 -0.80 4.21
N TYR A 18 16.84 0.43 3.74
CA TYR A 18 16.01 1.58 4.13
C TYR A 18 14.55 1.35 3.74
N ALA A 19 14.31 1.00 2.48
CA ALA A 19 12.99 0.71 1.96
C ALA A 19 12.29 -0.44 2.72
N GLY A 20 13.03 -1.50 3.07
CA GLY A 20 12.50 -2.63 3.82
C GLY A 20 11.99 -2.26 5.21
N ARG A 21 12.76 -1.42 5.95
CA ARG A 21 12.35 -0.95 7.28
C ARG A 21 11.04 -0.15 7.23
N TYR A 22 10.95 0.78 6.30
CA TYR A 22 9.75 1.61 6.15
C TYR A 22 8.60 0.88 5.45
N GLY A 23 8.91 -0.09 4.59
CA GLY A 23 7.92 -0.98 3.98
C GLY A 23 7.14 -1.80 5.02
N LEU A 24 7.79 -2.19 6.13
CA LEU A 24 7.11 -2.85 7.25
C LEU A 24 6.05 -1.94 7.88
N LEU A 25 6.38 -0.66 8.09
CA LEU A 25 5.45 0.31 8.67
C LEU A 25 4.27 0.58 7.74
N VAL A 26 4.54 0.88 6.47
CA VAL A 26 3.49 1.14 5.45
C VAL A 26 2.63 -0.10 5.24
N GLY A 27 3.23 -1.29 5.20
CA GLY A 27 2.51 -2.56 5.08
C GLY A 27 1.60 -2.84 6.28
N GLY A 28 2.04 -2.51 7.49
CA GLY A 28 1.20 -2.55 8.69
C GLY A 28 -0.02 -1.64 8.59
N MET A 29 0.15 -0.42 8.08
CA MET A 29 -0.97 0.50 7.82
C MET A 29 -1.95 -0.07 6.80
N TRP A 30 -1.45 -0.70 5.73
CA TRP A 30 -2.31 -1.32 4.72
C TRP A 30 -3.08 -2.53 5.26
N ILE A 31 -2.49 -3.32 6.18
CA ILE A 31 -3.21 -4.39 6.88
C ILE A 31 -4.35 -3.81 7.72
N VAL A 32 -4.10 -2.73 8.46
CA VAL A 32 -5.15 -2.05 9.25
C VAL A 32 -6.25 -1.52 8.33
N ALA A 33 -5.89 -0.85 7.23
CA ALA A 33 -6.84 -0.36 6.25
C ALA A 33 -7.68 -1.50 5.63
N PHE A 34 -7.05 -2.64 5.32
CA PHE A 34 -7.74 -3.83 4.82
C PHE A 34 -8.74 -4.37 5.84
N ILE A 35 -8.33 -4.55 7.10
CA ILE A 35 -9.24 -5.03 8.17
C ILE A 35 -10.42 -4.05 8.33
N CYS A 36 -10.16 -2.75 8.38
CA CYS A 36 -11.24 -1.74 8.44
C CYS A 36 -12.18 -1.86 7.24
N SER A 37 -11.67 -2.14 6.04
CA SER A 37 -12.49 -2.30 4.85
C SER A 37 -13.42 -3.50 4.94
N MET A 38 -12.98 -4.60 5.57
CA MET A 38 -13.81 -5.79 5.77
C MET A 38 -15.05 -5.51 6.66
N TYR A 39 -14.89 -4.64 7.63
CA TYR A 39 -15.98 -4.26 8.55
C TYR A 39 -16.76 -3.02 8.10
N SER A 40 -16.41 -2.43 6.97
CA SER A 40 -17.01 -1.16 6.50
C SER A 40 -18.49 -1.28 6.14
N ILE A 41 -18.94 -2.44 5.66
CA ILE A 41 -20.35 -2.70 5.30
C ILE A 41 -21.25 -2.61 6.53
N HIS A 42 -20.78 -3.12 7.67
CA HIS A 42 -21.54 -3.12 8.92
C HIS A 42 -21.43 -1.78 9.65
N ASN A 43 -20.34 -1.02 9.45
CA ASN A 43 -20.12 0.26 10.09
C ASN A 43 -19.34 1.23 9.19
N PRO A 44 -20.01 2.22 8.60
CA PRO A 44 -19.39 3.21 7.72
C PRO A 44 -18.24 3.99 8.37
N PHE A 45 -18.26 4.21 9.69
CA PHE A 45 -17.17 4.89 10.40
C PHE A 45 -15.87 4.07 10.35
N ILE A 46 -15.96 2.74 10.43
CA ILE A 46 -14.78 1.87 10.29
C ILE A 46 -14.21 2.00 8.87
N GLY A 47 -15.07 2.03 7.85
CA GLY A 47 -14.65 2.26 6.47
C GLY A 47 -13.96 3.61 6.28
N MET A 48 -14.49 4.69 6.86
CA MET A 48 -13.85 6.00 6.84
C MET A 48 -12.47 5.96 7.51
N THR A 49 -12.34 5.27 8.64
CA THR A 49 -11.06 5.09 9.33
C THR A 49 -10.07 4.36 8.45
N GLY A 50 -10.47 3.26 7.79
CA GLY A 50 -9.62 2.51 6.87
C GLY A 50 -9.13 3.38 5.70
N ASN A 51 -10.03 4.15 5.09
CA ASN A 51 -9.67 5.08 4.01
C ASN A 51 -8.70 6.18 4.49
N THR A 52 -8.90 6.70 5.71
CA THR A 52 -7.99 7.68 6.31
C THR A 52 -6.60 7.09 6.52
N VAL A 53 -6.50 5.86 7.04
CA VAL A 53 -5.21 5.17 7.21
C VAL A 53 -4.54 4.94 5.86
N ALA A 54 -5.28 4.57 4.82
CA ALA A 54 -4.74 4.41 3.47
C ALA A 54 -4.19 5.74 2.91
N LEU A 55 -4.88 6.85 3.11
CA LEU A 55 -4.39 8.18 2.70
C LEU A 55 -3.16 8.62 3.50
N LEU A 56 -3.14 8.34 4.82
CA LEU A 56 -1.98 8.62 5.67
C LEU A 56 -0.76 7.81 5.22
N SER A 57 -0.94 6.57 4.76
CA SER A 57 0.16 5.75 4.26
C SER A 57 0.81 6.35 3.01
N LEU A 58 0.04 6.99 2.13
CA LEU A 58 0.59 7.72 0.97
C LEU A 58 1.39 8.96 1.41
N TYR A 59 0.90 9.67 2.43
CA TYR A 59 1.63 10.79 3.02
C TYR A 59 2.94 10.33 3.68
N ASP A 60 2.91 9.21 4.42
CA ASP A 60 4.11 8.63 5.02
C ASP A 60 5.12 8.21 3.97
N LEU A 61 4.67 7.60 2.86
CA LEU A 61 5.54 7.27 1.74
C LEU A 61 6.25 8.51 1.17
N PHE A 62 5.52 9.62 1.03
CA PHE A 62 6.11 10.91 0.64
C PHE A 62 7.17 11.37 1.65
N ILE A 63 6.88 11.33 2.96
CA ILE A 63 7.83 11.71 4.02
C ILE A 63 9.07 10.81 4.00
N ILE A 64 8.91 9.51 3.76
CA ILE A 64 10.02 8.56 3.66
C ILE A 64 10.99 8.97 2.54
N VAL A 65 10.46 9.32 1.36
CA VAL A 65 11.27 9.79 0.23
C VAL A 65 11.99 11.12 0.54
N VAL A 66 11.27 12.07 1.15
CA VAL A 66 11.84 13.38 1.55
C VAL A 66 12.96 13.21 2.57
N ARG A 67 12.76 12.36 3.59
CA ARG A 67 13.78 12.06 4.59
C ARG A 67 14.98 11.37 3.96
N TYR A 68 14.78 10.41 3.10
CA TYR A 68 15.87 9.74 2.41
C TYR A 68 16.72 10.74 1.60
N ARG A 69 16.07 11.68 0.89
CA ARG A 69 16.78 12.77 0.19
C ARG A 69 17.58 13.68 1.11
N ALA A 70 17.09 13.92 2.33
CA ALA A 70 17.80 14.74 3.29
C ALA A 70 19.16 14.12 3.73
N PHE A 71 19.27 12.79 3.65
CA PHE A 71 20.52 12.08 3.95
C PHE A 71 21.48 12.01 2.75
N ILE A 72 20.94 11.95 1.51
CA ILE A 72 21.72 11.64 0.30
C ILE A 72 21.45 12.68 -0.80
N ALA A 73 21.45 13.97 -0.48
CA ALA A 73 21.32 15.02 -1.50
C ALA A 73 22.63 15.15 -2.32
N PRO A 74 22.53 15.36 -3.67
CA PRO A 74 21.34 15.48 -4.52
C PRO A 74 20.89 14.12 -5.08
N LEU A 75 19.63 13.75 -4.86
CA LEU A 75 19.07 12.51 -5.41
C LEU A 75 18.31 12.79 -6.72
N SER A 76 18.56 11.96 -7.74
CA SER A 76 17.81 11.99 -9.00
C SER A 76 16.36 11.53 -8.80
N PHE A 77 15.48 11.88 -9.75
CA PHE A 77 14.10 11.36 -9.77
C PHE A 77 14.08 9.82 -9.70
N SER A 78 14.94 9.15 -10.48
CA SER A 78 15.06 7.70 -10.47
C SER A 78 15.41 7.15 -9.08
N GLY A 79 16.30 7.82 -8.33
CA GLY A 79 16.63 7.44 -6.96
C GLY A 79 15.43 7.56 -6.01
N CYS A 80 14.67 8.65 -6.10
CA CYS A 80 13.44 8.84 -5.32
C CYS A 80 12.40 7.77 -5.65
N PHE A 81 12.20 7.51 -6.95
CA PHE A 81 11.27 6.47 -7.42
C PHE A 81 11.70 5.09 -6.93
N THR A 82 12.97 4.75 -7.03
CA THR A 82 13.50 3.45 -6.59
C THR A 82 13.21 3.21 -5.11
N VAL A 83 13.50 4.19 -4.24
CA VAL A 83 13.23 4.07 -2.80
C VAL A 83 11.74 3.93 -2.53
N ALA A 84 10.90 4.78 -3.14
CA ALA A 84 9.45 4.70 -2.98
C ALA A 84 8.90 3.35 -3.45
N TRP A 85 9.35 2.90 -4.61
CA TRP A 85 8.89 1.64 -5.20
C TRP A 85 9.26 0.43 -4.36
N PHE A 86 10.52 0.31 -3.93
CA PHE A 86 10.92 -0.77 -3.03
C PHE A 86 10.17 -0.73 -1.70
N THR A 87 9.91 0.46 -1.15
CA THR A 87 9.09 0.61 0.06
C THR A 87 7.68 0.04 -0.17
N CYS A 88 7.05 0.39 -1.30
CA CYS A 88 5.73 -0.15 -1.65
C CYS A 88 5.76 -1.66 -1.93
N LEU A 89 6.81 -2.19 -2.56
CA LEU A 89 6.95 -3.62 -2.80
C LEU A 89 7.04 -4.40 -1.48
N PHE A 90 7.87 -3.96 -0.54
CA PHE A 90 7.95 -4.58 0.78
C PHE A 90 6.64 -4.43 1.55
N ALA A 91 6.01 -3.25 1.48
CA ALA A 91 4.70 -3.04 2.09
C ALA A 91 3.66 -4.00 1.50
N GLY A 92 3.62 -4.16 0.18
CA GLY A 92 2.71 -5.08 -0.51
C GLY A 92 2.90 -6.54 -0.11
N LEU A 93 4.15 -6.99 0.02
CA LEU A 93 4.46 -8.35 0.49
C LEU A 93 3.96 -8.58 1.92
N ILE A 94 4.24 -7.64 2.82
CA ILE A 94 3.81 -7.71 4.23
C ILE A 94 2.29 -7.67 4.33
N THR A 95 1.66 -6.79 3.55
CA THR A 95 0.20 -6.69 3.50
C THR A 95 -0.42 -7.99 3.01
N THR A 96 0.10 -8.57 1.93
CA THR A 96 -0.42 -9.84 1.41
C THR A 96 -0.25 -10.98 2.41
N LEU A 97 0.88 -11.02 3.14
CA LEU A 97 1.07 -11.98 4.22
C LEU A 97 0.03 -11.77 5.34
N GLY A 98 -0.21 -10.51 5.74
CA GLY A 98 -1.23 -10.18 6.74
C GLY A 98 -2.64 -10.54 6.28
N GLN A 99 -2.98 -10.27 5.01
CA GLN A 99 -4.24 -10.67 4.39
C GLN A 99 -4.41 -12.19 4.38
N TYR A 100 -3.37 -12.93 4.01
CA TYR A 100 -3.37 -14.39 4.06
C TYR A 100 -3.64 -14.91 5.47
N LEU A 101 -2.90 -14.42 6.46
CA LEU A 101 -3.09 -14.84 7.86
C LEU A 101 -4.49 -14.49 8.37
N TYR A 102 -5.00 -13.31 8.02
CA TYR A 102 -6.36 -12.92 8.38
C TYR A 102 -7.39 -13.87 7.76
N LEU A 103 -7.34 -14.09 6.46
CA LEU A 103 -8.32 -14.92 5.75
C LEU A 103 -8.28 -16.39 6.18
N CYS A 104 -7.10 -16.94 6.46
CA CYS A 104 -6.97 -18.35 6.86
C CYS A 104 -7.35 -18.62 8.32
N PHE A 105 -7.05 -17.68 9.24
CA PHE A 105 -7.14 -17.96 10.66
C PHE A 105 -8.22 -17.14 11.40
N LEU A 106 -8.55 -15.95 10.93
CA LEU A 106 -9.42 -15.01 11.62
C LEU A 106 -10.77 -14.79 10.96
N ASP A 107 -10.81 -14.90 9.63
CA ASP A 107 -11.96 -14.48 8.84
C ASP A 107 -13.22 -15.32 9.03
N LYS A 108 -13.09 -16.63 9.28
CA LYS A 108 -14.21 -17.58 9.44
C LYS A 108 -15.31 -17.46 8.36
N GLY A 109 -14.93 -17.06 7.14
CA GLY A 109 -15.86 -16.88 6.03
C GLY A 109 -16.53 -15.51 5.95
N HIS A 110 -16.16 -14.56 6.80
CA HIS A 110 -16.72 -13.20 6.81
C HIS A 110 -16.44 -12.46 5.50
N PHE A 111 -15.24 -12.62 4.94
CA PHE A 111 -14.85 -12.02 3.66
C PHE A 111 -15.78 -12.45 2.51
N MET A 112 -16.00 -13.75 2.36
CA MET A 112 -16.89 -14.27 1.31
C MET A 112 -18.34 -13.86 1.57
N GLY A 113 -18.79 -13.84 2.82
CA GLY A 113 -20.09 -13.31 3.20
C GLY A 113 -20.27 -11.85 2.80
N THR A 114 -19.27 -11.02 3.12
CA THR A 114 -19.23 -9.58 2.78
C THR A 114 -19.29 -9.36 1.27
N ILE A 115 -18.52 -10.11 0.48
CA ILE A 115 -18.56 -10.02 -0.99
C ILE A 115 -19.95 -10.43 -1.52
N THR A 116 -20.51 -11.52 -1.01
CA THR A 116 -21.83 -11.98 -1.42
C THR A 116 -22.91 -10.93 -1.12
N GLU A 117 -22.85 -10.31 0.05
CA GLU A 117 -23.77 -9.23 0.43
C GLU A 117 -23.62 -8.01 -0.48
N LEU A 118 -22.37 -7.61 -0.78
CA LEU A 118 -22.09 -6.53 -1.72
C LEU A 118 -22.64 -6.83 -3.13
N LEU A 119 -22.42 -8.03 -3.64
CA LEU A 119 -22.90 -8.46 -4.96
C LEU A 119 -24.42 -8.44 -5.06
N ASN A 120 -25.12 -8.73 -3.96
CA ASN A 120 -26.58 -8.71 -3.90
C ASN A 120 -27.14 -7.30 -3.63
N SER A 121 -26.30 -6.29 -3.40
CA SER A 121 -26.76 -4.93 -3.18
C SER A 121 -27.24 -4.27 -4.49
N ASP A 122 -28.32 -3.49 -4.42
CA ASP A 122 -28.86 -2.75 -5.58
C ASP A 122 -27.83 -1.78 -6.18
N GLN A 123 -27.00 -1.20 -5.34
CA GLN A 123 -25.95 -0.28 -5.75
C GLN A 123 -24.92 -0.97 -6.63
N TYR A 124 -24.45 -2.16 -6.25
CA TYR A 124 -23.52 -2.94 -7.05
C TYR A 124 -24.14 -3.42 -8.36
N ALA A 125 -25.41 -3.86 -8.33
CA ALA A 125 -26.14 -4.26 -9.52
C ALA A 125 -26.25 -3.13 -10.56
N GLN A 126 -26.44 -1.87 -10.11
CA GLN A 126 -26.45 -0.72 -10.99
C GLN A 126 -25.06 -0.40 -11.58
N MET A 127 -24.00 -0.45 -10.75
CA MET A 127 -22.63 -0.25 -11.22
C MET A 127 -22.21 -1.31 -12.24
N MET A 128 -22.55 -2.57 -12.01
CA MET A 128 -22.22 -3.67 -12.92
C MET A 128 -22.94 -3.57 -14.27
N LYS A 129 -24.18 -3.13 -14.29
CA LYS A 129 -24.92 -2.87 -15.56
C LYS A 129 -24.21 -1.82 -16.43
N GLN A 130 -23.53 -0.85 -15.81
CA GLN A 130 -22.79 0.21 -16.52
C GLN A 130 -21.40 -0.26 -16.95
N ALA A 131 -20.69 -0.99 -16.10
CA ALA A 131 -19.29 -1.36 -16.32
C ALA A 131 -19.11 -2.63 -17.18
N ALA A 132 -20.01 -3.58 -17.05
CA ALA A 132 -19.94 -4.89 -17.74
C ALA A 132 -21.35 -5.37 -18.12
N PRO A 133 -21.97 -4.77 -19.16
CA PRO A 133 -23.27 -5.19 -19.64
C PRO A 133 -23.17 -6.64 -20.17
N GLY A 134 -23.69 -7.61 -19.42
CA GLY A 134 -23.67 -9.03 -19.78
C GLY A 134 -23.23 -9.97 -18.67
N ILE A 135 -22.61 -9.47 -17.60
CA ILE A 135 -22.27 -10.26 -16.42
C ILE A 135 -23.27 -9.92 -15.31
N GLY A 136 -24.16 -10.86 -14.99
CA GLY A 136 -25.12 -10.70 -13.92
C GLY A 136 -24.55 -11.04 -12.54
N PRO A 137 -25.18 -10.58 -11.42
CA PRO A 137 -24.75 -10.91 -10.06
C PRO A 137 -24.65 -12.43 -9.81
N LYS A 138 -25.54 -13.21 -10.43
CA LYS A 138 -25.54 -14.67 -10.32
C LYS A 138 -24.34 -15.33 -11.00
N GLU A 139 -23.87 -14.78 -12.11
CA GLU A 139 -22.70 -15.30 -12.81
C GLU A 139 -21.42 -14.94 -12.04
N MET A 140 -21.38 -13.75 -11.46
CA MET A 140 -20.28 -13.35 -10.60
C MET A 140 -20.20 -14.22 -9.33
N ALA A 141 -21.35 -14.52 -8.70
CA ALA A 141 -21.38 -15.42 -7.55
C ALA A 141 -20.86 -16.82 -7.90
N LYS A 142 -21.22 -17.37 -9.07
CA LYS A 142 -20.67 -18.66 -9.55
C LYS A 142 -19.17 -18.61 -9.80
N LEU A 143 -18.64 -17.49 -10.27
CA LEU A 143 -17.20 -17.32 -10.45
C LEU A 143 -16.49 -17.33 -9.10
N LEU A 144 -17.07 -16.66 -8.10
CA LEU A 144 -16.50 -16.61 -6.73
C LEU A 144 -16.51 -17.99 -6.04
N ASP A 145 -17.56 -18.79 -6.23
CA ASP A 145 -17.64 -20.15 -5.67
C ASP A 145 -16.52 -21.07 -6.19
N ASN A 146 -15.96 -20.77 -7.36
CA ASN A 146 -14.87 -21.54 -7.97
C ASN A 146 -13.47 -20.97 -7.66
N ILE A 147 -13.37 -19.84 -6.96
CA ILE A 147 -12.07 -19.24 -6.62
C ILE A 147 -11.46 -19.97 -5.42
N HIS A 148 -10.30 -20.55 -5.64
CA HIS A 148 -9.52 -21.12 -4.56
C HIS A 148 -8.84 -20.00 -3.74
N MET A 149 -8.64 -20.22 -2.44
CA MET A 149 -7.96 -19.27 -1.54
C MET A 149 -6.61 -18.82 -2.10
N ASN A 150 -5.87 -19.73 -2.73
CA ASN A 150 -4.58 -19.41 -3.33
C ASN A 150 -4.70 -18.40 -4.48
N ASP A 151 -5.73 -18.52 -5.31
CA ASP A 151 -5.97 -17.61 -6.44
C ASP A 151 -6.36 -16.22 -5.92
N LEU A 152 -7.14 -16.18 -4.85
CA LEU A 152 -7.50 -14.94 -4.16
C LEU A 152 -6.27 -14.19 -3.62
N ILE A 153 -5.40 -14.91 -2.90
CA ILE A 153 -4.17 -14.34 -2.34
C ILE A 153 -3.22 -13.88 -3.45
N LEU A 154 -3.09 -14.65 -4.52
CA LEU A 154 -2.28 -14.26 -5.68
C LEU A 154 -2.84 -13.00 -6.34
N GLY A 155 -4.16 -12.90 -6.48
CA GLY A 155 -4.84 -11.71 -6.98
C GLY A 155 -4.59 -10.47 -6.10
N MET A 156 -4.66 -10.63 -4.77
CA MET A 156 -4.33 -9.56 -3.83
C MET A 156 -2.86 -9.13 -3.94
N LEU A 157 -1.95 -10.07 -4.08
CA LEU A 157 -0.54 -9.77 -4.31
C LEU A 157 -0.33 -8.97 -5.59
N GLN A 158 -0.92 -9.43 -6.71
CA GLN A 158 -0.85 -8.73 -7.98
C GLN A 158 -1.42 -7.31 -7.90
N PHE A 159 -2.55 -7.14 -7.21
CA PHE A 159 -3.16 -5.84 -6.99
C PHE A 159 -2.24 -4.91 -6.18
N ASN A 160 -1.64 -5.39 -5.08
CA ASN A 160 -0.69 -4.64 -4.28
C ASN A 160 0.53 -4.20 -5.10
N PHE A 161 1.07 -5.10 -5.96
CA PHE A 161 2.16 -4.77 -6.88
C PHE A 161 1.75 -3.71 -7.91
N LEU A 162 0.58 -3.85 -8.52
CA LEU A 162 0.08 -2.90 -9.51
C LEU A 162 -0.13 -1.51 -8.89
N LEU A 163 -0.70 -1.47 -7.68
CA LEU A 163 -0.92 -0.24 -6.93
C LEU A 163 0.39 0.44 -6.50
N SER A 164 1.46 -0.33 -6.28
CA SER A 164 2.76 0.19 -5.86
C SER A 164 3.36 1.17 -6.87
N ILE A 165 3.12 0.98 -8.17
CA ILE A 165 3.70 1.80 -9.24
C ILE A 165 3.18 3.24 -9.19
N PRO A 166 1.86 3.51 -9.27
CA PRO A 166 1.34 4.87 -9.22
C PRO A 166 1.63 5.54 -7.87
N MET A 167 1.58 4.81 -6.75
CA MET A 167 1.91 5.36 -5.44
C MET A 167 3.37 5.80 -5.37
N ALA A 168 4.30 4.99 -5.87
CA ALA A 168 5.71 5.33 -5.91
C ALA A 168 6.00 6.51 -6.84
N LEU A 169 5.31 6.61 -7.98
CA LEU A 169 5.41 7.75 -8.90
C LEU A 169 4.97 9.05 -8.21
N ILE A 170 3.80 9.05 -7.58
CA ILE A 170 3.28 10.21 -6.85
C ILE A 170 4.27 10.64 -5.76
N ALA A 171 4.71 9.70 -4.91
CA ALA A 171 5.65 10.00 -3.84
C ALA A 171 6.99 10.52 -4.36
N ALA A 172 7.50 9.99 -5.48
CA ALA A 172 8.75 10.44 -6.09
C ALA A 172 8.65 11.85 -6.69
N ILE A 173 7.53 12.17 -7.39
CA ILE A 173 7.30 13.49 -7.96
C ILE A 173 7.25 14.54 -6.85
N PHE A 174 6.37 14.36 -5.88
CA PHE A 174 6.21 15.31 -4.78
C PHE A 174 7.44 15.35 -3.86
N GLY A 175 8.05 14.19 -3.61
CA GLY A 175 9.27 14.10 -2.82
C GLY A 175 10.44 14.85 -3.46
N ARG A 176 10.54 14.88 -4.80
CA ARG A 176 11.56 15.65 -5.52
C ARG A 176 11.31 17.15 -5.48
N LEU A 177 10.05 17.58 -5.58
CA LEU A 177 9.68 19.00 -5.66
C LEU A 177 9.88 19.75 -4.35
N LYS A 178 9.87 19.07 -3.21
CA LYS A 178 10.08 19.71 -1.92
C LYS A 178 11.56 20.15 -1.80
N ASN A 179 11.78 21.46 -1.64
CA ASN A 179 13.11 21.98 -1.34
C ASN A 179 13.59 21.42 0.01
N VAL A 180 14.63 20.60 -0.04
CA VAL A 180 15.24 19.96 1.14
C VAL A 180 16.31 20.88 1.76
N GLU A 181 16.36 22.14 1.33
CA GLU A 181 17.41 23.09 1.72
C GLU A 181 17.58 23.33 3.22
N LYS A 182 16.70 22.84 4.07
CA LYS A 182 16.80 23.09 5.51
C LYS A 182 16.23 21.96 6.38
N PHE A 183 16.74 20.77 6.28
CA PHE A 183 16.94 20.01 7.51
C PHE A 183 18.36 20.33 7.99
N ASN A 184 18.50 21.51 8.62
CA ASN A 184 19.75 21.96 9.22
C ASN A 184 20.28 20.83 10.10
N ARG A 185 21.45 20.31 9.75
CA ARG A 185 22.26 19.54 10.68
C ARG A 185 22.51 20.47 11.87
N PRO A 186 22.23 20.06 13.12
CA PRO A 186 22.48 20.89 14.28
C PRO A 186 23.97 21.27 14.47
N ASP A 187 24.87 20.62 13.72
CA ASP A 187 26.31 20.61 13.98
C ASP A 187 27.15 21.45 12.99
N GLU A 188 26.54 22.19 12.06
CA GLU A 188 27.29 23.08 11.15
C GLU A 188 27.30 24.56 11.61
N LYS A 189 27.17 24.80 12.91
CA LYS A 189 27.46 26.09 13.51
C LYS A 189 28.65 25.95 14.48
N ASN A 190 29.86 25.89 13.92
CA ASN A 190 31.11 26.40 14.55
C ASN A 190 32.20 26.45 13.50
#